data_bd3dd9ebaa4e878c9386d5e7e17fb121
#
_entry.id   bd3dd9ebaa4e878c9386d5e7e17fb121
#
_cell.length_a   1.000
_cell.length_b   1.000
_cell.length_c   1.000
_cell.angle_alpha   90.00
_cell.angle_beta   90.00
_cell.angle_gamma   90.00
#
_symmetry.space_group_name_H-M   'P 1'
#
loop_
_entity.id
_entity.type
_entity.pdbx_description
1 polymer ?
#
loop_
_entity_poly.entity_id
_entity_poly.type
_entity_poly.pdbx_seq_one_letter_code
_entity_poly.pdbx_strand_id
1 'polypeptide(L)'
;MLRPTRQKMPIACLGSMTSKPKIEEIIVVEGKDDTRRLQEVFDVDTIETIGSAIDDTILDQIEHAQETRGVIVFTDPDFSGEKIRKIIMEVVPDAKHAFLPRSQAAPKSKGSLGVEHASHEALKEALRKVVTPIASNEVNEGTIDRQQLLAYGLIAGAGAKEKRERLGDLLRIGYTNGKQLEKRLAMFRITDAELAEAMKIVEEEL
;
A
#
# COMPACT_ATOMS: atom_id res chain seq x y z
N MET A 1 4.32 -74.01 12.79
CA MET A 1 3.37 -72.92 13.04
C MET A 1 4.13 -71.62 13.26
N LEU A 2 4.32 -70.87 12.24
CA LEU A 2 5.01 -69.55 12.26
C LEU A 2 3.95 -68.44 12.37
N ARG A 3 4.06 -67.55 13.37
CA ARG A 3 3.18 -66.42 13.57
C ARG A 3 3.62 -65.28 12.64
N PRO A 4 2.69 -64.57 11.95
CA PRO A 4 3.05 -63.44 11.10
C PRO A 4 3.43 -62.22 11.94
N THR A 5 4.59 -61.64 11.62
CA THR A 5 5.13 -60.42 12.18
C THR A 5 4.29 -59.24 11.73
N ARG A 6 3.72 -58.48 12.71
CA ARG A 6 3.04 -57.22 12.47
C ARG A 6 4.07 -56.16 12.03
N GLN A 7 4.05 -55.82 10.76
CA GLN A 7 4.79 -54.70 10.23
C GLN A 7 4.11 -53.38 10.71
N LYS A 8 4.78 -52.63 11.59
CA LYS A 8 4.38 -51.27 11.94
C LYS A 8 4.58 -50.39 10.72
N MET A 9 3.51 -49.87 10.17
CA MET A 9 3.57 -48.73 9.21
C MET A 9 4.12 -47.51 9.92
N PRO A 10 5.05 -46.75 9.31
CA PRO A 10 5.48 -45.48 9.82
C PRO A 10 4.32 -44.50 9.70
N ILE A 11 3.98 -43.83 10.81
CA ILE A 11 3.08 -42.69 10.83
C ILE A 11 3.78 -41.59 10.03
N ALA A 12 3.34 -41.40 8.80
CA ALA A 12 3.73 -40.22 8.02
C ALA A 12 3.24 -38.99 8.78
N CYS A 13 4.17 -38.22 9.28
CA CYS A 13 3.92 -36.89 9.83
C CYS A 13 3.26 -36.02 8.75
N LEU A 14 1.96 -35.86 8.83
CA LEU A 14 1.25 -34.76 8.19
C LEU A 14 1.56 -33.48 8.97
N GLY A 15 2.64 -32.88 8.62
CA GLY A 15 2.94 -31.49 8.93
C GLY A 15 2.97 -30.72 7.64
N SER A 16 1.83 -30.38 7.08
CA SER A 16 1.75 -29.32 6.07
C SER A 16 2.00 -28.01 6.80
N MET A 17 3.26 -27.67 7.02
CA MET A 17 3.68 -26.31 7.29
C MET A 17 3.46 -25.54 6.00
N THR A 18 2.32 -24.89 5.85
CA THR A 18 2.12 -23.88 4.82
C THR A 18 3.13 -22.77 5.12
N SER A 19 4.25 -22.80 4.41
CA SER A 19 5.24 -21.72 4.48
C SER A 19 4.57 -20.40 4.11
N LYS A 20 4.84 -19.35 4.86
CA LYS A 20 4.35 -18.01 4.53
C LYS A 20 4.81 -17.64 3.12
N PRO A 21 3.99 -16.94 2.33
CA PRO A 21 4.42 -16.41 1.05
C PRO A 21 5.66 -15.54 1.24
N LYS A 22 6.69 -15.76 0.43
CA LYS A 22 7.92 -14.96 0.46
C LYS A 22 7.75 -13.73 -0.42
N ILE A 23 8.22 -12.59 0.08
CA ILE A 23 8.34 -11.33 -0.66
C ILE A 23 9.82 -11.03 -0.82
N GLU A 24 10.29 -10.90 -2.06
CA GLU A 24 11.72 -10.68 -2.34
C GLU A 24 12.11 -9.22 -2.11
N GLU A 25 11.21 -8.28 -2.38
CA GLU A 25 11.43 -6.86 -2.12
C GLU A 25 11.48 -6.58 -0.62
N ILE A 26 12.16 -5.50 -0.25
CA ILE A 26 12.14 -4.97 1.12
C ILE A 26 10.94 -4.04 1.27
N ILE A 27 10.15 -4.23 2.33
CA ILE A 27 9.00 -3.37 2.60
C ILE A 27 9.41 -2.26 3.55
N VAL A 28 9.22 -0.99 3.13
CA VAL A 28 9.41 0.18 3.99
C VAL A 28 8.10 0.47 4.72
N VAL A 29 8.17 0.49 6.05
CA VAL A 29 7.05 0.71 6.97
C VAL A 29 7.34 1.83 7.96
N GLU A 30 6.35 2.28 8.73
CA GLU A 30 6.54 3.34 9.72
C GLU A 30 7.21 2.85 10.98
N GLY A 31 6.84 1.66 11.48
CA GLY A 31 7.29 1.16 12.77
C GLY A 31 7.30 -0.35 12.95
N LYS A 32 7.70 -0.75 14.16
CA LYS A 32 7.88 -2.17 14.54
C LYS A 32 6.58 -2.97 14.57
N ASP A 33 5.46 -2.31 14.84
CA ASP A 33 4.17 -2.99 14.89
C ASP A 33 3.70 -3.37 13.50
N ASP A 34 3.99 -2.53 12.47
CA ASP A 34 3.77 -2.85 11.06
C ASP A 34 4.65 -4.00 10.61
N THR A 35 5.94 -3.96 10.94
CA THR A 35 6.90 -5.05 10.69
C THR A 35 6.36 -6.36 11.24
N ARG A 36 5.97 -6.38 12.51
CA ARG A 36 5.43 -7.57 13.16
C ARG A 36 4.17 -8.07 12.46
N ARG A 37 3.27 -7.14 12.12
CA ARG A 37 2.02 -7.47 11.46
C ARG A 37 2.23 -8.08 10.07
N LEU A 38 3.15 -7.56 9.29
CA LEU A 38 3.52 -8.12 7.98
C LEU A 38 4.15 -9.51 8.14
N GLN A 39 5.06 -9.67 9.10
CA GLN A 39 5.74 -10.94 9.35
C GLN A 39 4.81 -12.04 9.90
N GLU A 40 3.63 -11.71 10.43
CA GLU A 40 2.61 -12.72 10.72
C GLU A 40 2.10 -13.42 9.46
N VAL A 41 2.06 -12.71 8.33
CA VAL A 41 1.45 -13.15 7.07
C VAL A 41 2.47 -13.61 6.03
N PHE A 42 3.63 -12.95 5.98
CA PHE A 42 4.64 -13.12 4.97
C PHE A 42 6.01 -13.48 5.56
N ASP A 43 6.84 -14.12 4.76
CA ASP A 43 8.30 -14.17 4.95
C ASP A 43 8.89 -12.95 4.23
N VAL A 44 9.24 -11.91 5.00
CA VAL A 44 9.58 -10.59 4.47
C VAL A 44 10.55 -9.83 5.38
N ASP A 45 11.46 -9.08 4.75
CA ASP A 45 12.32 -8.10 5.41
C ASP A 45 11.73 -6.69 5.31
N THR A 46 11.95 -5.89 6.35
CA THR A 46 11.42 -4.53 6.42
C THR A 46 12.49 -3.52 6.79
N ILE A 47 12.30 -2.26 6.35
CA ILE A 47 13.00 -1.08 6.84
C ILE A 47 11.97 -0.20 7.54
N GLU A 48 12.25 0.19 8.80
CA GLU A 48 11.38 1.03 9.60
C GLU A 48 11.85 2.49 9.54
N THR A 49 10.95 3.42 9.21
CA THR A 49 11.31 4.85 9.09
C THR A 49 11.36 5.57 10.42
N ILE A 50 10.80 4.97 11.48
CA ILE A 50 10.75 5.53 12.84
C ILE A 50 10.12 6.93 12.86
N GLY A 51 8.97 7.05 12.19
CA GLY A 51 8.20 8.29 12.04
C GLY A 51 8.52 9.08 10.77
N SER A 52 7.88 10.23 10.61
CA SER A 52 7.95 11.03 9.38
C SER A 52 9.20 11.92 9.23
N ALA A 53 10.11 11.91 10.21
CA ALA A 53 11.42 12.58 10.15
C ALA A 53 12.48 11.53 9.78
N ILE A 54 12.43 11.05 8.54
CA ILE A 54 13.38 10.05 8.03
C ILE A 54 14.75 10.71 7.94
N ASP A 55 15.77 10.09 8.55
CA ASP A 55 17.14 10.54 8.46
C ASP A 55 17.85 10.03 7.17
N ASP A 56 18.96 10.66 6.84
CA ASP A 56 19.73 10.33 5.62
C ASP A 56 20.21 8.86 5.64
N THR A 57 20.53 8.32 6.81
CA THR A 57 20.97 6.92 6.96
C THR A 57 19.90 5.93 6.54
N ILE A 58 18.63 6.21 6.88
CA ILE A 58 17.51 5.36 6.47
C ILE A 58 17.25 5.53 4.97
N LEU A 59 17.38 6.73 4.42
CA LEU A 59 17.25 6.96 2.98
C LEU A 59 18.31 6.22 2.19
N ASP A 60 19.58 6.25 2.61
CA ASP A 60 20.67 5.48 2.00
C ASP A 60 20.40 3.96 2.03
N GLN A 61 19.83 3.46 3.13
CA GLN A 61 19.42 2.05 3.21
C GLN A 61 18.31 1.71 2.22
N ILE A 62 17.33 2.61 2.04
CA ILE A 62 16.22 2.42 1.11
C ILE A 62 16.72 2.45 -0.34
N GLU A 63 17.63 3.37 -0.68
CA GLU A 63 18.28 3.40 -2.00
C GLU A 63 19.04 2.10 -2.29
N HIS A 64 19.87 1.65 -1.35
CA HIS A 64 20.60 0.40 -1.50
C HIS A 64 19.68 -0.82 -1.61
N ALA A 65 18.58 -0.83 -0.85
CA ALA A 65 17.57 -1.88 -0.95
C ALA A 65 16.90 -1.90 -2.33
N GLN A 66 16.60 -0.72 -2.89
CA GLN A 66 16.05 -0.61 -4.24
C GLN A 66 16.97 -1.18 -5.31
N GLU A 67 18.27 -0.87 -5.24
CA GLU A 67 19.27 -1.36 -6.20
C GLU A 67 19.45 -2.88 -6.15
N THR A 68 19.31 -3.49 -4.98
CA THR A 68 19.63 -4.90 -4.76
C THR A 68 18.43 -5.83 -4.86
N ARG A 69 17.27 -5.45 -4.32
CA ARG A 69 16.09 -6.31 -4.19
C ARG A 69 14.79 -5.66 -4.69
N GLY A 70 14.79 -4.34 -4.81
CA GLY A 70 13.57 -3.56 -4.99
C GLY A 70 12.91 -3.21 -3.65
N VAL A 71 12.12 -2.14 -3.65
CA VAL A 71 11.45 -1.60 -2.47
C VAL A 71 9.94 -1.50 -2.73
N ILE A 72 9.16 -1.85 -1.70
CA ILE A 72 7.73 -1.57 -1.62
C ILE A 72 7.49 -0.64 -0.43
N VAL A 73 7.00 0.57 -0.68
CA VAL A 73 6.61 1.52 0.38
C VAL A 73 5.19 1.20 0.84
N PHE A 74 5.03 0.83 2.10
CA PHE A 74 3.75 0.45 2.69
C PHE A 74 3.56 1.13 4.04
N THR A 75 3.04 2.34 4.02
CA THR A 75 2.82 3.21 5.19
C THR A 75 1.32 3.36 5.48
N ASP A 76 1.00 3.91 6.63
CA ASP A 76 -0.36 4.16 7.06
C ASP A 76 -1.12 5.08 6.08
N PRO A 77 -2.43 4.90 5.94
CA PRO A 77 -3.25 5.73 5.05
C PRO A 77 -3.65 7.05 5.72
N ASP A 78 -2.65 7.79 6.23
CA ASP A 78 -2.81 9.05 6.90
C ASP A 78 -1.83 10.12 6.39
N PHE A 79 -1.79 11.28 7.05
CA PHE A 79 -0.93 12.39 6.65
C PHE A 79 0.56 12.09 6.87
N SER A 80 0.91 11.37 7.93
CA SER A 80 2.29 10.97 8.24
C SER A 80 2.82 10.01 7.19
N GLY A 81 2.06 8.96 6.90
CA GLY A 81 2.42 7.97 5.88
C GLY A 81 2.57 8.58 4.49
N GLU A 82 1.70 9.53 4.11
CA GLU A 82 1.84 10.25 2.84
C GLU A 82 3.09 11.15 2.79
N LYS A 83 3.48 11.75 3.91
CA LYS A 83 4.73 12.53 3.99
C LYS A 83 5.95 11.62 3.79
N ILE A 84 5.97 10.45 4.43
CA ILE A 84 7.01 9.43 4.27
C ILE A 84 7.12 9.00 2.81
N ARG A 85 5.99 8.64 2.18
CA ARG A 85 5.94 8.26 0.76
C ARG A 85 6.55 9.31 -0.13
N LYS A 86 6.23 10.58 0.11
CA LYS A 86 6.74 11.71 -0.67
C LYS A 86 8.26 11.83 -0.56
N ILE A 87 8.81 11.73 0.66
CA ILE A 87 10.25 11.81 0.90
C ILE A 87 10.96 10.66 0.16
N ILE A 88 10.46 9.42 0.29
CA ILE A 88 11.05 8.26 -0.38
C ILE A 88 11.00 8.40 -1.89
N MET A 89 9.90 8.90 -2.46
CA MET A 89 9.78 9.12 -3.91
C MET A 89 10.72 10.20 -4.46
N GLU A 90 11.16 11.15 -3.64
CA GLU A 90 12.16 12.15 -4.05
C GLU A 90 13.55 11.51 -4.21
N VAL A 91 13.84 10.44 -3.46
CA VAL A 91 15.14 9.74 -3.45
C VAL A 91 15.07 8.48 -4.32
N VAL A 92 13.99 7.71 -4.22
CA VAL A 92 13.78 6.44 -4.95
C VAL A 92 12.48 6.51 -5.75
N PRO A 93 12.45 7.19 -6.91
CA PRO A 93 11.22 7.40 -7.68
C PRO A 93 10.61 6.12 -8.24
N ASP A 94 11.41 5.07 -8.43
CA ASP A 94 10.97 3.77 -8.98
C ASP A 94 10.50 2.78 -7.90
N ALA A 95 10.50 3.17 -6.63
CA ALA A 95 9.97 2.32 -5.57
C ALA A 95 8.49 1.99 -5.85
N LYS A 96 8.12 0.73 -5.61
CA LYS A 96 6.71 0.31 -5.67
C LYS A 96 5.97 0.82 -4.44
N HIS A 97 4.67 1.05 -4.58
CA HIS A 97 3.82 1.48 -3.48
C HIS A 97 2.63 0.53 -3.30
N ALA A 98 2.40 0.13 -2.06
CA ALA A 98 1.18 -0.55 -1.62
C ALA A 98 0.29 0.42 -0.85
N PHE A 99 -1.02 0.31 -1.03
CA PHE A 99 -2.00 1.16 -0.38
C PHE A 99 -3.04 0.30 0.35
N LEU A 100 -3.31 0.70 1.60
CA LEU A 100 -4.36 0.12 2.42
C LEU A 100 -5.53 1.11 2.49
N PRO A 101 -6.77 0.70 2.18
CA PRO A 101 -7.95 1.53 2.40
C PRO A 101 -8.07 1.95 3.87
N ARG A 102 -8.47 3.18 4.13
CA ARG A 102 -8.61 3.72 5.50
C ARG A 102 -9.55 2.88 6.37
N SER A 103 -10.62 2.36 5.78
CA SER A 103 -11.56 1.46 6.44
C SER A 103 -10.92 0.15 6.92
N GLN A 104 -9.86 -0.31 6.25
CA GLN A 104 -9.13 -1.54 6.59
C GLN A 104 -7.94 -1.29 7.54
N ALA A 105 -7.54 -0.02 7.71
CA ALA A 105 -6.50 0.43 8.63
C ALA A 105 -7.06 0.93 9.98
N ALA A 106 -8.37 0.93 10.16
CA ALA A 106 -9.01 1.43 11.36
C ALA A 106 -8.83 0.48 12.54
N PRO A 107 -8.43 0.99 13.72
CA PRO A 107 -8.34 0.18 14.93
C PRO A 107 -9.75 -0.28 15.39
N LYS A 108 -9.81 -1.42 16.07
CA LYS A 108 -11.06 -1.93 16.66
C LYS A 108 -11.57 -1.07 17.83
N SER A 109 -10.74 -0.20 18.36
CA SER A 109 -11.02 0.76 19.43
C SER A 109 -10.56 2.16 19.01
N LYS A 110 -10.65 3.16 19.90
CA LYS A 110 -10.10 4.50 19.63
C LYS A 110 -8.59 4.43 19.41
N GLY A 111 -8.11 5.00 18.30
CA GLY A 111 -6.70 5.04 17.95
C GLY A 111 -6.47 5.67 16.56
N SER A 112 -5.20 5.73 16.15
CA SER A 112 -4.80 6.12 14.80
C SER A 112 -5.09 5.02 13.79
N LEU A 113 -5.12 5.38 12.51
CA LEU A 113 -5.10 4.41 11.43
C LEU A 113 -3.70 3.76 11.40
N GLY A 114 -3.63 2.47 11.08
CA GLY A 114 -2.34 1.78 11.01
C GLY A 114 -2.40 0.48 10.21
N VAL A 115 -1.28 0.16 9.56
CA VAL A 115 -1.06 -1.12 8.88
C VAL A 115 -1.17 -2.29 9.89
N GLU A 116 -0.76 -2.07 11.13
CA GLU A 116 -0.83 -3.04 12.22
C GLU A 116 -2.26 -3.49 12.56
N HIS A 117 -3.28 -2.71 12.16
CA HIS A 117 -4.69 -3.04 12.40
C HIS A 117 -5.32 -3.84 11.26
N ALA A 118 -4.66 -3.92 10.11
CA ALA A 118 -5.20 -4.57 8.93
C ALA A 118 -5.40 -6.09 9.13
N SER A 119 -6.41 -6.65 8.49
CA SER A 119 -6.58 -8.11 8.42
C SER A 119 -5.49 -8.75 7.54
N HIS A 120 -5.26 -10.05 7.71
CA HIS A 120 -4.32 -10.79 6.87
C HIS A 120 -4.71 -10.74 5.38
N GLU A 121 -6.00 -10.77 5.09
CA GLU A 121 -6.55 -10.67 3.75
C GLU A 121 -6.32 -9.30 3.13
N ALA A 122 -6.51 -8.22 3.94
CA ALA A 122 -6.25 -6.85 3.51
C ALA A 122 -4.79 -6.63 3.15
N LEU A 123 -3.86 -7.15 3.97
CA LEU A 123 -2.42 -7.09 3.69
C LEU A 123 -2.05 -7.83 2.40
N LYS A 124 -2.59 -9.05 2.21
CA LYS A 124 -2.35 -9.83 0.98
C LYS A 124 -2.87 -9.11 -0.25
N GLU A 125 -4.05 -8.50 -0.16
CA GLU A 125 -4.64 -7.77 -1.27
C GLU A 125 -3.87 -6.48 -1.58
N ALA A 126 -3.44 -5.73 -0.56
CA ALA A 126 -2.64 -4.51 -0.74
C ALA A 126 -1.29 -4.82 -1.43
N LEU A 127 -0.58 -5.86 -0.98
CA LEU A 127 0.71 -6.23 -1.53
C LEU A 127 0.63 -6.97 -2.88
N ARG A 128 -0.51 -7.56 -3.21
CA ARG A 128 -0.77 -8.10 -4.55
C ARG A 128 -0.95 -7.02 -5.60
N LYS A 129 -1.33 -5.82 -5.18
CA LYS A 129 -1.76 -4.71 -6.04
C LYS A 129 -0.82 -3.49 -5.93
N VAL A 130 0.47 -3.75 -5.83
CA VAL A 130 1.47 -2.68 -5.81
C VAL A 130 1.49 -1.89 -7.12
N VAL A 131 1.78 -0.62 -7.03
CA VAL A 131 1.88 0.30 -8.17
C VAL A 131 3.23 1.02 -8.14
N THR A 132 3.79 1.32 -9.30
CA THR A 132 5.00 2.13 -9.43
C THR A 132 4.59 3.51 -9.91
N PRO A 133 4.78 4.57 -9.10
CA PRO A 133 4.54 5.93 -9.53
C PRO A 133 5.52 6.34 -10.64
N ILE A 134 5.18 7.37 -11.38
CA ILE A 134 6.05 7.92 -12.41
C ILE A 134 6.59 9.26 -11.95
N ALA A 135 7.88 9.47 -12.20
CA ALA A 135 8.51 10.76 -11.96
C ALA A 135 7.76 11.86 -12.70
N SER A 136 7.53 12.99 -12.03
CA SER A 136 6.70 14.11 -12.52
C SER A 136 7.16 14.73 -13.85
N ASN A 137 8.35 14.36 -14.32
CA ASN A 137 8.94 14.88 -15.57
C ASN A 137 8.50 14.11 -16.82
N GLU A 138 7.84 12.95 -16.65
CA GLU A 138 7.37 12.09 -17.76
C GLU A 138 5.85 12.13 -17.97
N VAL A 139 5.16 13.08 -17.36
CA VAL A 139 3.70 13.21 -17.45
C VAL A 139 3.34 13.66 -18.87
N ASN A 140 2.88 12.72 -19.67
CA ASN A 140 2.43 12.94 -21.05
C ASN A 140 0.92 13.17 -21.14
N GLU A 141 0.53 13.72 -22.29
CA GLU A 141 -0.77 14.17 -22.74
C GLU A 141 -1.97 13.30 -22.32
N GLY A 142 -3.03 13.95 -21.85
CA GLY A 142 -4.26 13.32 -21.36
C GLY A 142 -4.47 13.51 -19.86
N THR A 143 -3.83 14.52 -19.27
CA THR A 143 -3.96 14.82 -17.85
C THR A 143 -5.35 15.34 -17.55
N ILE A 144 -5.99 14.65 -16.61
CA ILE A 144 -7.22 15.10 -15.94
C ILE A 144 -7.00 16.52 -15.43
N ASP A 145 -7.80 17.45 -15.94
CA ASP A 145 -7.65 18.86 -15.61
C ASP A 145 -8.41 19.25 -14.33
N ARG A 146 -8.08 20.45 -13.85
CA ARG A 146 -8.73 21.00 -12.66
C ARG A 146 -10.23 21.25 -12.84
N GLN A 147 -10.71 21.50 -14.06
CA GLN A 147 -12.13 21.74 -14.34
C GLN A 147 -12.93 20.46 -14.21
N GLN A 148 -12.41 19.34 -14.71
CA GLN A 148 -13.00 18.01 -14.50
C GLN A 148 -13.10 17.67 -13.02
N LEU A 149 -12.04 17.91 -12.25
CA LEU A 149 -12.05 17.66 -10.80
C LEU A 149 -13.04 18.54 -10.03
N LEU A 150 -13.26 19.77 -10.48
CA LEU A 150 -14.31 20.64 -9.97
C LEU A 150 -15.70 20.13 -10.33
N ALA A 151 -15.91 19.69 -11.56
CA ALA A 151 -17.19 19.15 -12.03
C ALA A 151 -17.61 17.90 -11.25
N TYR A 152 -16.67 17.03 -10.89
CA TYR A 152 -16.90 15.87 -10.00
C TYR A 152 -17.04 16.24 -8.52
N GLY A 153 -16.85 17.51 -8.15
CA GLY A 153 -16.92 17.94 -6.75
C GLY A 153 -15.76 17.40 -5.88
N LEU A 154 -14.62 17.11 -6.51
CA LEU A 154 -13.45 16.56 -5.82
C LEU A 154 -12.54 17.63 -5.19
N ILE A 155 -12.59 18.88 -5.66
CA ILE A 155 -11.73 19.99 -5.19
C ILE A 155 -12.46 20.91 -4.22
N ALA A 156 -13.75 21.17 -4.45
CA ALA A 156 -14.54 22.10 -3.67
C ALA A 156 -15.96 21.57 -3.46
N GLY A 157 -16.61 22.04 -2.41
CA GLY A 157 -17.98 21.67 -2.07
C GLY A 157 -18.11 20.74 -0.87
N ALA A 158 -19.35 20.57 -0.41
CA ALA A 158 -19.68 19.62 0.63
C ALA A 158 -19.39 18.20 0.15
N GLY A 159 -18.84 17.34 1.03
CA GLY A 159 -18.51 15.95 0.68
C GLY A 159 -17.23 15.76 -0.17
N ALA A 160 -16.56 16.84 -0.60
CA ALA A 160 -15.36 16.72 -1.45
C ALA A 160 -14.23 15.89 -0.79
N LYS A 161 -14.12 15.93 0.53
CA LYS A 161 -13.13 15.15 1.27
C LYS A 161 -13.46 13.65 1.21
N GLU A 162 -14.70 13.30 1.50
CA GLU A 162 -15.21 11.92 1.49
C GLU A 162 -15.09 11.31 0.08
N LYS A 163 -15.47 12.09 -0.95
CA LYS A 163 -15.30 11.68 -2.36
C LYS A 163 -13.84 11.38 -2.69
N ARG A 164 -12.88 12.23 -2.26
CA ARG A 164 -11.46 11.97 -2.48
C ARG A 164 -10.91 10.78 -1.72
N GLU A 165 -11.35 10.57 -0.49
CA GLU A 165 -10.97 9.39 0.30
C GLU A 165 -11.42 8.12 -0.43
N ARG A 166 -12.67 8.08 -0.84
CA ARG A 166 -13.21 6.93 -1.56
C ARG A 166 -12.57 6.71 -2.93
N LEU A 167 -12.35 7.80 -3.68
CA LEU A 167 -11.64 7.76 -4.95
C LEU A 167 -10.20 7.24 -4.79
N GLY A 168 -9.50 7.71 -3.76
CA GLY A 168 -8.13 7.26 -3.45
C GLY A 168 -8.04 5.77 -3.16
N ASP A 169 -9.04 5.21 -2.46
CA ASP A 169 -9.15 3.78 -2.19
C ASP A 169 -9.42 2.98 -3.48
N LEU A 170 -10.36 3.43 -4.32
CA LEU A 170 -10.72 2.77 -5.57
C LEU A 170 -9.58 2.74 -6.57
N LEU A 171 -8.95 3.90 -6.79
CA LEU A 171 -7.84 4.07 -7.73
C LEU A 171 -6.48 3.64 -7.16
N ARG A 172 -6.41 3.35 -5.85
CA ARG A 172 -5.16 2.96 -5.13
C ARG A 172 -4.06 4.00 -5.27
N ILE A 173 -4.44 5.25 -5.19
CA ILE A 173 -3.51 6.37 -5.22
C ILE A 173 -3.24 6.96 -3.83
N GLY A 174 -3.85 6.37 -2.79
CA GLY A 174 -3.75 6.79 -1.40
C GLY A 174 -4.50 8.08 -1.09
N TYR A 175 -4.35 8.54 0.16
CA TYR A 175 -4.98 9.78 0.61
C TYR A 175 -4.36 11.00 -0.08
N THR A 176 -5.21 11.93 -0.54
CA THR A 176 -4.75 13.18 -1.12
C THR A 176 -5.72 14.32 -0.84
N ASN A 177 -5.20 15.54 -0.69
CA ASN A 177 -6.01 16.74 -0.61
C ASN A 177 -6.33 17.31 -1.99
N GLY A 178 -7.30 18.23 -2.08
CA GLY A 178 -7.75 18.78 -3.35
C GLY A 178 -6.70 19.56 -4.16
N LYS A 179 -5.64 20.07 -3.50
CA LYS A 179 -4.54 20.77 -4.19
C LYS A 179 -3.55 19.81 -4.84
N GLN A 180 -3.45 18.59 -4.31
CA GLN A 180 -2.49 17.59 -4.76
C GLN A 180 -3.13 16.52 -5.66
N LEU A 181 -4.47 16.49 -5.75
CA LEU A 181 -5.19 15.42 -6.45
C LEU A 181 -4.79 15.31 -7.91
N GLU A 182 -4.77 16.43 -8.65
CA GLU A 182 -4.37 16.47 -10.06
C GLU A 182 -2.98 15.87 -10.28
N LYS A 183 -1.99 16.33 -9.51
CA LYS A 183 -0.63 15.79 -9.55
C LYS A 183 -0.58 14.31 -9.20
N ARG A 184 -1.40 13.86 -8.24
CA ARG A 184 -1.46 12.47 -7.81
C ARG A 184 -2.03 11.57 -8.91
N LEU A 185 -3.12 11.99 -9.56
CA LEU A 185 -3.73 11.27 -10.68
C LEU A 185 -2.74 11.13 -11.84
N ALA A 186 -2.05 12.21 -12.19
CA ALA A 186 -1.02 12.20 -13.23
C ALA A 186 0.14 11.26 -12.89
N MET A 187 0.65 11.28 -11.65
CA MET A 187 1.72 10.44 -11.16
C MET A 187 1.41 8.94 -11.31
N PHE A 188 0.16 8.56 -11.10
CA PHE A 188 -0.29 7.17 -11.26
C PHE A 188 -0.88 6.87 -12.64
N ARG A 189 -0.71 7.78 -13.61
CA ARG A 189 -1.24 7.67 -14.98
C ARG A 189 -2.73 7.34 -15.05
N ILE A 190 -3.50 7.85 -14.10
CA ILE A 190 -4.95 7.64 -14.13
C ILE A 190 -5.52 8.34 -15.36
N THR A 191 -6.23 7.60 -16.17
CA THR A 191 -6.89 8.10 -17.37
C THR A 191 -8.26 8.70 -17.06
N ASP A 192 -8.79 9.52 -17.98
CA ASP A 192 -10.16 10.06 -17.90
C ASP A 192 -11.20 8.95 -17.74
N ALA A 193 -11.00 7.83 -18.45
CA ALA A 193 -11.91 6.69 -18.39
C ALA A 193 -11.91 6.01 -17.01
N GLU A 194 -10.73 5.81 -16.43
CA GLU A 194 -10.59 5.24 -15.07
C GLU A 194 -11.17 6.17 -14.01
N LEU A 195 -10.94 7.49 -14.13
CA LEU A 195 -11.54 8.47 -13.25
C LEU A 195 -13.07 8.45 -13.34
N ALA A 196 -13.60 8.45 -14.55
CA ALA A 196 -15.05 8.45 -14.78
C ALA A 196 -15.72 7.18 -14.22
N GLU A 197 -15.09 6.01 -14.40
CA GLU A 197 -15.60 4.75 -13.87
C GLU A 197 -15.56 4.74 -12.33
N ALA A 198 -14.45 5.18 -11.74
CA ALA A 198 -14.34 5.28 -10.29
C ALA A 198 -15.35 6.28 -9.71
N MET A 199 -15.61 7.41 -10.39
CA MET A 199 -16.57 8.40 -9.94
C MET A 199 -18.01 7.91 -9.96
N LYS A 200 -18.40 7.03 -10.90
CA LYS A 200 -19.73 6.39 -10.86
C LYS A 200 -19.92 5.62 -9.56
N ILE A 201 -18.91 4.82 -9.17
CA ILE A 201 -18.96 4.04 -7.91
C ILE A 201 -19.03 4.98 -6.70
N VAL A 202 -18.21 6.05 -6.70
CA VAL A 202 -18.20 7.05 -5.61
C VAL A 202 -19.57 7.71 -5.44
N GLU A 203 -20.25 8.04 -6.55
CA GLU A 203 -21.57 8.69 -6.51
C GLU A 203 -22.71 7.75 -6.12
N GLU A 204 -22.57 6.44 -6.38
CA GLU A 204 -23.54 5.43 -5.96
C GLU A 204 -23.45 5.11 -4.46
N GLU A 205 -22.26 5.30 -3.85
CA GLU A 205 -21.98 4.93 -2.45
C GLU A 205 -22.16 6.11 -1.45
N LEU A 206 -22.20 7.36 -1.93
CA LEU A 206 -22.30 8.57 -1.10
C LEU A 206 -23.63 9.31 -1.28
#